data_a4896048a0a01c3f94a2aa4945b2ff3d
#
_entry.id   a4896048a0a01c3f94a2aa4945b2ff3d
#
_cell.length_a   1.000
_cell.length_b   1.000
_cell.length_c   1.000
_cell.angle_alpha   90.00
_cell.angle_beta   90.00
_cell.angle_gamma   90.00
#
_symmetry.space_group_name_H-M   'P 1'
#
loop_
_entity.id
_entity.type
_entity.pdbx_description
1 polymer ?
#
loop_
_entity_poly.entity_id
_entity_poly.type
_entity_poly.pdbx_seq_one_letter_code
_entity_poly.pdbx_strand_id
1 'polypeptide(L)'
;TNMIKYNGKERGIEMNILLIICIILLVIVIGLYAFWQKLLKGKPGRVPGAEVEKKTYEEALVVDTRWRKEYERVHAINAVSLPIKLFKDGSDILDDYKDKDIILYCVVDVTSRNTEKLLRERGFTKLHIGDGVKQYDYGKAIYTNVLLSEFKFRITKTSNKQLLNL
;
A
#
# COMPACT_ATOMS: atom_id res chain seq x y z
N THR A 1 -62.60 22.96 15.07
CA THR A 1 -61.32 23.65 15.43
C THR A 1 -60.26 22.68 15.98
N ASN A 2 -60.65 21.51 16.56
CA ASN A 2 -59.71 20.55 17.14
C ASN A 2 -59.01 19.63 16.10
N MET A 3 -59.61 19.33 14.95
CA MET A 3 -59.01 18.49 13.91
C MET A 3 -57.78 19.12 13.22
N ILE A 4 -57.79 20.42 13.02
CA ILE A 4 -56.69 21.15 12.33
C ILE A 4 -55.45 21.24 13.26
N LYS A 5 -55.63 21.34 14.59
CA LYS A 5 -54.52 21.33 15.57
C LYS A 5 -53.83 19.97 15.68
N TYR A 6 -54.58 18.87 15.53
CA TYR A 6 -54.03 17.51 15.59
C TYR A 6 -53.09 17.21 14.41
N ASN A 7 -53.52 17.58 13.21
CA ASN A 7 -52.72 17.38 11.98
C ASN A 7 -51.44 18.24 11.93
N GLY A 8 -51.39 19.37 12.62
CA GLY A 8 -50.17 20.20 12.71
C GLY A 8 -49.12 19.62 13.65
N LYS A 9 -49.55 18.95 14.73
CA LYS A 9 -48.65 18.36 15.72
C LYS A 9 -48.00 17.09 15.20
N GLU A 10 -48.73 16.24 14.47
CA GLU A 10 -48.21 15.03 13.85
C GLU A 10 -47.20 15.37 12.75
N ARG A 11 -47.45 16.32 11.87
CA ARG A 11 -46.51 16.81 10.84
C ARG A 11 -45.22 17.37 11.46
N GLY A 12 -45.32 18.06 12.59
CA GLY A 12 -44.13 18.57 13.31
C GLY A 12 -43.25 17.45 13.89
N ILE A 13 -43.87 16.38 14.37
CA ILE A 13 -43.15 15.21 14.92
C ILE A 13 -42.48 14.45 13.79
N GLU A 14 -43.16 14.21 12.68
CA GLU A 14 -42.56 13.53 11.50
C GLU A 14 -41.41 14.30 10.89
N MET A 15 -41.53 15.65 10.78
CA MET A 15 -40.41 16.49 10.32
C MET A 15 -39.22 16.43 11.26
N ASN A 16 -39.42 16.40 12.57
CA ASN A 16 -38.34 16.28 13.53
C ASN A 16 -37.63 14.90 13.47
N ILE A 17 -38.42 13.85 13.28
CA ILE A 17 -37.84 12.46 13.13
C ILE A 17 -37.02 12.39 11.84
N LEU A 18 -37.52 12.91 10.74
CA LEU A 18 -36.78 12.94 9.47
C LEU A 18 -35.47 13.73 9.59
N LEU A 19 -35.50 14.87 10.26
CA LEU A 19 -34.31 15.69 10.51
C LEU A 19 -33.26 14.92 11.34
N ILE A 20 -33.71 14.22 12.38
CA ILE A 20 -32.83 13.40 13.22
C ILE A 20 -32.18 12.28 12.39
N ILE A 21 -32.94 11.59 11.55
CA ILE A 21 -32.42 10.55 10.65
C ILE A 21 -31.39 11.13 9.70
N CYS A 22 -31.65 12.30 9.09
CA CYS A 22 -30.69 12.96 8.20
C CYS A 22 -29.38 13.32 8.91
N ILE A 23 -29.46 13.79 10.16
CA ILE A 23 -28.27 14.12 10.96
C ILE A 23 -27.46 12.85 11.26
N ILE A 24 -28.13 11.76 11.64
CA ILE A 24 -27.46 10.47 11.90
C ILE A 24 -26.76 9.96 10.64
N LEU A 25 -27.42 9.99 9.50
CA LEU A 25 -26.82 9.57 8.22
C LEU A 25 -25.61 10.45 7.85
N LEU A 26 -25.70 11.76 8.06
CA LEU A 26 -24.60 12.69 7.81
C LEU A 26 -23.38 12.35 8.70
N VAL A 27 -23.60 12.09 9.98
CA VAL A 27 -22.53 11.72 10.91
C VAL A 27 -21.87 10.39 10.50
N ILE A 28 -22.67 9.42 10.07
CA ILE A 28 -22.16 8.14 9.55
C ILE A 28 -21.29 8.36 8.31
N VAL A 29 -21.75 9.16 7.35
CA VAL A 29 -21.00 9.46 6.13
C VAL A 29 -19.68 10.17 6.45
N ILE A 30 -19.71 11.16 7.34
CA ILE A 30 -18.49 11.86 7.78
C ILE A 30 -17.52 10.88 8.49
N GLY A 31 -18.05 10.02 9.36
CA GLY A 31 -17.25 8.99 10.04
C GLY A 31 -16.59 8.01 9.07
N LEU A 32 -17.34 7.52 8.10
CA LEU A 32 -16.82 6.65 7.04
C LEU A 32 -15.77 7.35 6.17
N TYR A 33 -16.00 8.60 5.84
CA TYR A 33 -15.05 9.43 5.08
C TYR A 33 -13.74 9.65 5.88
N ALA A 34 -13.85 10.00 7.16
CA ALA A 34 -12.68 10.18 8.03
C ALA A 34 -11.90 8.86 8.22
N PHE A 35 -12.62 7.75 8.39
CA PHE A 35 -12.02 6.42 8.45
C PHE A 35 -11.29 6.07 7.17
N TRP A 36 -11.90 6.34 6.01
CA TRP A 36 -11.29 6.15 4.70
C TRP A 36 -10.02 6.99 4.52
N GLN A 37 -10.07 8.27 4.89
CA GLN A 37 -8.91 9.16 4.86
C GLN A 37 -7.78 8.66 5.78
N LYS A 38 -8.11 8.14 6.97
CA LYS A 38 -7.12 7.55 7.89
C LYS A 38 -6.46 6.30 7.30
N LEU A 39 -7.23 5.49 6.56
CA LEU A 39 -6.70 4.32 5.86
C LEU A 39 -5.73 4.71 4.74
N LEU A 40 -6.04 5.79 4.02
CA LEU A 40 -5.22 6.30 2.91
C LEU A 40 -3.94 7.01 3.38
N LYS A 41 -3.99 7.73 4.51
CA LYS A 41 -2.86 8.53 5.03
C LYS A 41 -1.65 7.72 5.50
N GLY A 42 -1.71 6.41 5.42
CA GLY A 42 -0.60 5.56 5.82
C GLY A 42 -0.38 5.49 7.34
N LYS A 43 0.26 4.43 7.79
CA LYS A 43 0.62 4.26 9.20
C LYS A 43 1.95 4.99 9.47
N PRO A 44 2.14 5.56 10.68
CA PRO A 44 3.42 6.15 11.05
C PRO A 44 4.56 5.14 10.89
N GLY A 45 5.74 5.62 10.49
CA GLY A 45 6.93 4.78 10.28
C GLY A 45 7.08 4.23 8.86
N ARG A 46 6.32 4.75 7.88
CA ARG A 46 6.58 4.47 6.46
C ARG A 46 7.58 5.44 5.86
N VAL A 47 8.29 4.94 4.86
CA VAL A 47 9.09 5.77 3.97
C VAL A 47 8.16 6.42 2.95
N PRO A 48 8.09 7.77 2.87
CA PRO A 48 7.28 8.46 1.87
C PRO A 48 7.64 8.03 0.44
N GLY A 49 6.66 7.96 -0.46
CA GLY A 49 6.89 7.47 -1.82
C GLY A 49 7.96 8.24 -2.61
N ALA A 50 8.04 9.56 -2.45
CA ALA A 50 9.11 10.38 -3.02
C ALA A 50 10.50 9.98 -2.48
N GLU A 51 10.60 9.61 -1.21
CA GLU A 51 11.84 9.12 -0.61
C GLU A 51 12.15 7.70 -1.05
N VAL A 52 11.14 6.85 -1.25
CA VAL A 52 11.31 5.52 -1.86
C VAL A 52 11.98 5.64 -3.22
N GLU A 53 11.48 6.52 -4.09
CA GLU A 53 12.09 6.77 -5.41
C GLU A 53 13.52 7.31 -5.29
N LYS A 54 13.78 8.23 -4.36
CA LYS A 54 15.13 8.72 -4.11
C LYS A 54 16.08 7.62 -3.66
N LYS A 55 15.66 6.77 -2.72
CA LYS A 55 16.47 5.67 -2.18
C LYS A 55 16.82 4.59 -3.20
N THR A 56 16.06 4.46 -4.29
CA THR A 56 16.44 3.58 -5.40
C THR A 56 17.74 4.01 -6.10
N TYR A 57 18.11 5.28 -6.00
CA TYR A 57 19.37 5.82 -6.51
C TYR A 57 20.49 5.76 -5.45
N GLU A 58 20.16 5.52 -4.17
CA GLU A 58 21.07 5.43 -3.04
C GLU A 58 21.39 3.96 -2.66
N GLU A 59 21.32 3.02 -3.61
CA GLU A 59 21.60 1.59 -3.45
C GLU A 59 20.61 0.79 -2.58
N ALA A 60 19.49 1.37 -2.14
CA ALA A 60 18.46 0.59 -1.48
C ALA A 60 17.72 -0.33 -2.48
N LEU A 61 17.46 -1.56 -2.07
CA LEU A 61 16.65 -2.48 -2.85
C LEU A 61 15.17 -2.19 -2.62
N VAL A 62 14.47 -1.70 -3.63
CA VAL A 62 13.02 -1.49 -3.56
C VAL A 62 12.29 -2.69 -4.14
N VAL A 63 11.42 -3.29 -3.34
CA VAL A 63 10.71 -4.54 -3.65
C VAL A 63 9.21 -4.30 -3.69
N ASP A 64 8.61 -4.57 -4.82
CA ASP A 64 7.16 -4.65 -4.97
C ASP A 64 6.68 -6.06 -4.62
N THR A 65 5.89 -6.17 -3.55
CA THR A 65 5.40 -7.45 -3.03
C THR A 65 4.04 -7.86 -3.59
N ARG A 66 3.50 -7.09 -4.55
CA ARG A 66 2.24 -7.37 -5.25
C ARG A 66 2.41 -8.47 -6.30
N TRP A 67 1.28 -8.92 -6.86
CA TRP A 67 1.31 -9.81 -8.00
C TRP A 67 1.96 -9.16 -9.21
N ARG A 68 2.64 -9.95 -10.04
CA ARG A 68 3.36 -9.49 -11.23
C ARG A 68 2.51 -8.64 -12.17
N LYS A 69 1.27 -9.02 -12.41
CA LYS A 69 0.33 -8.25 -13.25
C LYS A 69 0.07 -6.82 -12.72
N GLU A 70 0.11 -6.62 -11.41
CA GLU A 70 -0.05 -5.29 -10.81
C GLU A 70 1.23 -4.47 -10.92
N TYR A 71 2.38 -5.10 -10.73
CA TYR A 71 3.69 -4.49 -10.97
C TYR A 71 3.85 -4.01 -12.42
N GLU A 72 3.47 -4.81 -13.41
CA GLU A 72 3.57 -4.47 -14.83
C GLU A 72 2.71 -3.26 -15.23
N ARG A 73 1.65 -2.95 -14.48
CA ARG A 73 0.79 -1.79 -14.73
C ARG A 73 1.41 -0.48 -14.26
N VAL A 74 1.93 -0.47 -13.06
CA VAL A 74 2.59 0.68 -12.43
C VAL A 74 3.47 0.20 -11.28
N HIS A 75 4.68 0.69 -11.18
CA HIS A 75 5.61 0.36 -10.10
C HIS A 75 6.58 1.51 -9.86
N ALA A 76 7.23 1.51 -8.69
CA ALA A 76 8.30 2.46 -8.38
C ALA A 76 9.50 2.24 -9.31
N ILE A 77 10.15 3.32 -9.71
CA ILE A 77 11.34 3.24 -10.54
C ILE A 77 12.36 2.29 -9.91
N ASN A 78 13.00 1.47 -10.72
CA ASN A 78 14.00 0.51 -10.30
C ASN A 78 13.54 -0.51 -9.24
N ALA A 79 12.26 -0.57 -8.90
CA ALA A 79 11.76 -1.63 -8.04
C ALA A 79 11.86 -2.99 -8.74
N VAL A 80 12.00 -4.03 -7.93
CA VAL A 80 11.94 -5.42 -8.40
C VAL A 80 10.63 -6.07 -7.97
N SER A 81 10.06 -6.89 -8.83
CA SER A 81 8.82 -7.63 -8.54
C SER A 81 9.16 -8.92 -7.81
N LEU A 82 8.86 -8.97 -6.50
CA LEU A 82 8.99 -10.17 -5.69
C LEU A 82 7.71 -10.40 -4.88
N PRO A 83 6.70 -11.03 -5.48
CA PRO A 83 5.43 -11.30 -4.81
C PRO A 83 5.61 -12.05 -3.49
N ILE A 84 4.79 -11.72 -2.48
CA ILE A 84 4.83 -12.36 -1.16
C ILE A 84 4.79 -13.89 -1.23
N LYS A 85 4.17 -14.46 -2.27
CA LYS A 85 4.11 -15.90 -2.45
C LYS A 85 5.50 -16.54 -2.49
N LEU A 86 6.48 -15.91 -3.15
CA LEU A 86 7.87 -16.39 -3.19
C LEU A 86 8.43 -16.62 -1.78
N PHE A 87 8.21 -15.68 -0.87
CA PHE A 87 8.71 -15.76 0.50
C PHE A 87 7.95 -16.78 1.35
N LYS A 88 6.65 -16.97 1.11
CA LYS A 88 5.83 -18.02 1.73
C LYS A 88 6.25 -19.41 1.28
N ASP A 89 6.68 -19.54 0.03
CA ASP A 89 7.16 -20.79 -0.56
C ASP A 89 8.65 -21.05 -0.22
N GLY A 90 9.26 -20.23 0.65
CA GLY A 90 10.61 -20.42 1.17
C GLY A 90 11.73 -19.94 0.25
N SER A 91 11.46 -19.09 -0.74
CA SER A 91 12.48 -18.55 -1.66
C SER A 91 13.59 -17.83 -0.89
N ASP A 92 14.83 -18.12 -1.24
CA ASP A 92 16.08 -17.55 -0.72
C ASP A 92 16.63 -16.37 -1.55
N ILE A 93 15.85 -15.92 -2.53
CA ILE A 93 16.24 -14.91 -3.54
C ILE A 93 16.87 -13.63 -2.96
N LEU A 94 16.55 -13.28 -1.72
CA LEU A 94 17.08 -12.11 -1.02
C LEU A 94 18.15 -12.44 0.01
N ASP A 95 18.56 -13.69 0.21
CA ASP A 95 19.43 -14.07 1.33
C ASP A 95 20.82 -13.41 1.26
N ASP A 96 21.33 -13.12 0.06
CA ASP A 96 22.57 -12.37 -0.15
C ASP A 96 22.45 -10.87 0.18
N TYR A 97 21.23 -10.41 0.49
CA TYR A 97 20.92 -8.99 0.72
C TYR A 97 20.51 -8.69 2.16
N LYS A 98 20.80 -9.60 3.11
CA LYS A 98 20.37 -9.45 4.52
C LYS A 98 20.91 -8.19 5.19
N ASP A 99 22.07 -7.72 4.78
CA ASP A 99 22.73 -6.53 5.32
C ASP A 99 22.45 -5.24 4.53
N LYS A 100 21.64 -5.32 3.48
CA LYS A 100 21.28 -4.18 2.64
C LYS A 100 19.96 -3.54 3.08
N ASP A 101 19.81 -2.25 2.85
CA ASP A 101 18.54 -1.57 3.03
C ASP A 101 17.53 -2.06 1.99
N ILE A 102 16.43 -2.62 2.48
CA ILE A 102 15.35 -3.14 1.63
C ILE A 102 14.06 -2.37 1.97
N ILE A 103 13.46 -1.77 0.95
CA ILE A 103 12.18 -1.09 1.07
C ILE A 103 11.11 -1.95 0.41
N LEU A 104 10.16 -2.41 1.22
CA LEU A 104 9.02 -3.20 0.77
C LEU A 104 7.81 -2.32 0.59
N TYR A 105 7.13 -2.39 -0.55
CA TYR A 105 5.86 -1.71 -0.74
C TYR A 105 4.83 -2.61 -1.44
N CYS A 106 3.55 -2.20 -1.38
CA CYS A 106 2.46 -2.91 -2.06
C CYS A 106 1.34 -1.93 -2.47
N VAL A 107 0.08 -2.30 -2.32
CA VAL A 107 -1.05 -1.41 -2.62
C VAL A 107 -1.22 -0.33 -1.54
N VAL A 108 -1.25 -0.73 -0.27
CA VAL A 108 -1.43 0.16 0.90
C VAL A 108 -0.43 -0.12 2.03
N ASP A 109 -0.17 -1.34 2.45
CA ASP A 109 0.90 -1.81 3.34
C ASP A 109 0.70 -3.26 3.85
N VAL A 110 -0.45 -3.84 3.61
CA VAL A 110 -0.81 -5.15 4.20
C VAL A 110 0.16 -6.24 3.73
N THR A 111 0.35 -6.36 2.42
CA THR A 111 1.22 -7.39 1.84
C THR A 111 2.69 -7.13 2.18
N SER A 112 3.15 -5.88 2.11
CA SER A 112 4.52 -5.52 2.44
C SER A 112 4.87 -5.78 3.91
N ARG A 113 3.97 -5.50 4.85
CA ARG A 113 4.17 -5.83 6.28
C ARG A 113 4.19 -7.34 6.54
N ASN A 114 3.36 -8.10 5.85
CA ASN A 114 3.41 -9.56 5.96
C ASN A 114 4.73 -10.11 5.39
N THR A 115 5.23 -9.53 4.30
CA THR A 115 6.54 -9.88 3.74
C THR A 115 7.66 -9.47 4.70
N GLU A 116 7.59 -8.28 5.28
CA GLU A 116 8.54 -7.81 6.30
C GLU A 116 8.66 -8.81 7.45
N LYS A 117 7.52 -9.29 7.99
CA LYS A 117 7.51 -10.27 9.07
C LYS A 117 8.25 -11.56 8.67
N LEU A 118 7.94 -12.12 7.50
CA LEU A 118 8.60 -13.33 7.00
C LEU A 118 10.11 -13.13 6.83
N LEU A 119 10.55 -12.00 6.33
CA LEU A 119 11.97 -11.70 6.14
C LEU A 119 12.68 -11.45 7.49
N ARG A 120 12.04 -10.79 8.45
CA ARG A 120 12.61 -10.61 9.81
C ARG A 120 12.81 -11.95 10.51
N GLU A 121 11.88 -12.89 10.38
CA GLU A 121 12.02 -14.27 10.88
C GLU A 121 13.23 -15.00 10.26
N ARG A 122 13.68 -14.58 9.06
CA ARG A 122 14.87 -15.10 8.36
C ARG A 122 16.15 -14.29 8.63
N GLY A 123 16.10 -13.33 9.57
CA GLY A 123 17.29 -12.59 10.01
C GLY A 123 17.57 -11.29 9.26
N PHE A 124 16.63 -10.79 8.43
CA PHE A 124 16.78 -9.47 7.82
C PHE A 124 16.54 -8.36 8.83
N THR A 125 17.46 -7.42 8.97
CA THR A 125 17.40 -6.34 9.99
C THR A 125 17.05 -4.99 9.40
N LYS A 126 17.49 -4.69 8.17
CA LYS A 126 17.33 -3.38 7.51
C LYS A 126 16.13 -3.36 6.55
N LEU A 127 14.94 -3.57 7.12
CA LEU A 127 13.68 -3.59 6.37
C LEU A 127 12.85 -2.34 6.68
N HIS A 128 12.35 -1.71 5.63
CA HIS A 128 11.52 -0.53 5.68
C HIS A 128 10.24 -0.75 4.89
N ILE A 129 9.14 -0.12 5.31
CA ILE A 129 7.87 -0.15 4.58
C ILE A 129 7.73 1.17 3.84
N GLY A 130 7.64 1.13 2.54
CA GLY A 130 7.35 2.28 1.69
C GLY A 130 5.84 2.51 1.51
N ASP A 131 5.47 3.73 1.13
CA ASP A 131 4.12 4.04 0.70
C ASP A 131 3.68 3.11 -0.43
N GLY A 132 2.44 2.67 -0.40
CA GLY A 132 1.88 1.84 -1.46
C GLY A 132 1.41 2.68 -2.66
N VAL A 133 1.09 2.02 -3.77
CA VAL A 133 0.64 2.69 -5.01
C VAL A 133 -0.68 3.46 -4.87
N LYS A 134 -1.42 3.28 -3.79
CA LYS A 134 -2.60 4.11 -3.47
C LYS A 134 -2.27 5.35 -2.65
N GLN A 135 -1.09 5.42 -2.04
CA GLN A 135 -0.63 6.58 -1.28
C GLN A 135 0.28 7.48 -2.10
N TYR A 136 1.01 6.90 -3.04
CA TYR A 136 1.95 7.62 -3.89
C TYR A 136 1.85 7.13 -5.34
N ASP A 137 1.87 8.08 -6.28
CA ASP A 137 1.77 7.81 -7.71
C ASP A 137 3.17 7.54 -8.29
N TYR A 138 3.59 6.30 -8.18
CA TYR A 138 4.87 5.84 -8.72
C TYR A 138 4.89 5.85 -10.26
N GLY A 139 6.08 5.99 -10.82
CA GLY A 139 6.29 5.84 -12.27
C GLY A 139 6.22 7.12 -13.08
N LYS A 140 6.11 8.29 -12.43
CA LYS A 140 6.19 9.60 -13.11
C LYS A 140 7.62 10.07 -13.39
N ALA A 141 8.62 9.49 -12.75
CA ALA A 141 10.00 9.88 -12.98
C ALA A 141 10.59 9.11 -14.18
N ILE A 142 11.20 9.88 -15.08
CA ILE A 142 11.76 9.40 -16.35
C ILE A 142 13.01 8.54 -16.10
N TYR A 143 13.11 7.44 -16.81
CA TYR A 143 14.22 6.49 -16.82
C TYR A 143 15.58 7.19 -16.98
N THR A 144 16.41 7.12 -15.96
CA THR A 144 17.86 7.29 -16.11
C THR A 144 18.57 6.59 -14.96
N ASN A 145 19.10 5.37 -15.18
CA ASN A 145 20.42 5.03 -14.62
C ASN A 145 20.91 3.63 -15.02
N VAL A 146 22.12 3.61 -15.52
CA VAL A 146 22.85 2.45 -16.03
C VAL A 146 23.46 1.59 -14.90
N LEU A 147 23.72 2.16 -13.70
CA LEU A 147 24.42 1.47 -12.61
C LEU A 147 23.56 0.46 -11.82
N LEU A 148 22.24 0.65 -11.79
CA LEU A 148 21.31 -0.31 -11.19
C LEU A 148 20.96 -1.48 -12.13
N SER A 149 21.38 -1.41 -13.38
CA SER A 149 21.06 -2.42 -14.41
C SER A 149 21.66 -3.79 -14.09
N GLU A 150 22.88 -3.86 -13.57
CA GLU A 150 23.53 -5.13 -13.24
C GLU A 150 22.93 -5.79 -12.00
N PHE A 151 22.65 -5.00 -10.97
CA PHE A 151 22.01 -5.46 -9.74
C PHE A 151 20.58 -5.95 -10.02
N LYS A 152 19.80 -5.15 -10.73
CA LYS A 152 18.46 -5.48 -11.18
C LYS A 152 18.45 -6.70 -12.11
N PHE A 153 19.43 -6.80 -13.01
CA PHE A 153 19.55 -7.93 -13.94
C PHE A 153 19.75 -9.25 -13.19
N ARG A 154 20.58 -9.27 -12.15
CA ARG A 154 20.84 -10.48 -11.37
C ARG A 154 19.59 -10.96 -10.64
N ILE A 155 18.92 -10.07 -9.88
CA ILE A 155 17.67 -10.39 -9.16
C ILE A 155 16.54 -10.75 -10.12
N THR A 156 16.35 -10.00 -11.21
CA THR A 156 15.28 -10.25 -12.17
C THR A 156 15.46 -11.57 -12.88
N LYS A 157 16.70 -11.96 -13.19
CA LYS A 157 17.00 -13.26 -13.81
C LYS A 157 16.67 -14.43 -12.88
N THR A 158 17.02 -14.33 -11.60
CA THR A 158 16.71 -15.35 -10.59
C THR A 158 15.21 -15.40 -10.29
N SER A 159 14.57 -14.23 -10.12
CA SER A 159 13.11 -14.11 -9.90
C SER A 159 12.31 -14.68 -11.06
N ASN A 160 12.69 -14.37 -12.31
CA ASN A 160 11.99 -14.90 -13.48
C ASN A 160 12.09 -16.43 -13.56
N LYS A 161 13.21 -17.03 -13.18
CA LYS A 161 13.36 -18.47 -13.13
C LYS A 161 12.46 -19.12 -12.08
N GLN A 162 12.28 -18.48 -10.93
CA GLN A 162 11.38 -18.98 -9.89
C GLN A 162 9.89 -18.70 -10.20
N LEU A 163 9.58 -17.57 -10.87
CA LEU A 163 8.21 -17.20 -11.24
C LEU A 163 7.66 -18.00 -12.43
N LEU A 164 8.51 -18.53 -13.30
CA LEU A 164 8.09 -19.43 -14.41
C LEU A 164 7.64 -20.80 -13.90
N ASN A 165 7.98 -21.15 -12.66
CA ASN A 165 7.60 -22.39 -12.00
C ASN A 165 6.39 -22.23 -11.05
N LEU A 166 5.72 -21.06 -11.04
CA LEU A 166 4.52 -20.72 -10.28
C LEU A 166 3.29 -20.58 -11.19
#